data_52a97b7b44b89b9019fd08a6bba90494
#
_entry.id   52a97b7b44b89b9019fd08a6bba90494
#
_cell.length_a   1.000
_cell.length_b   1.000
_cell.length_c   1.000
_cell.angle_alpha   90.00
_cell.angle_beta   90.00
_cell.angle_gamma   90.00
#
_symmetry.space_group_name_H-M   'P 1'
#
loop_
_entity.id
_entity.type
_entity.pdbx_description
1 polymer ?
#
loop_
_entity_poly.entity_id
_entity_poly.type
_entity_poly.pdbx_seq_one_letter_code
_entity_poly.pdbx_strand_id
1 'polypeptide(L)'
;MIGSALLALGLVLTTASQLRLPGVPLGLGEVCLGLWLGLALLHVLTGDSISNPRALLRLGTFWICFALGLSVGTCQALLLQKLDADTMLHDTFAYLVVAAVSCFIAATMKADGALRRSQWFLIAFWNIALVVQIAIGWRLIRLSSVDPWFWERFRGWSENPNQLALYCALLTGLSLHLALSAKGFVRLAASFSCLPSLIVGRLTKSDTFLGAMVLCTAVFLVLRVWSWLTLPEHRYSLRFVVAMLVVIAIVPLSLSLTPYVVATADDVESLAASMTKDHGGEGTMRTASLRLYLWQNALTLGLESGSLGLGPGPHLWRPKIADDDDRPLTRPFEAHNTALDVFTQGGLLGVMAVYGLFAGIFLLVLRAKLDALAVLMVALVFFSMTHFIPRHPIVWFALALSLILGLERVPSPSARIGT
;
A
#
# COMPACT_ATOMS: atom_id res chain seq x y z
N MET A 1 15.75 -13.28 -16.61
CA MET A 1 14.56 -14.00 -16.08
C MET A 1 14.68 -14.28 -14.59
N ILE A 2 15.78 -14.87 -14.12
CA ILE A 2 15.99 -15.25 -12.72
C ILE A 2 15.80 -14.05 -11.76
N GLY A 3 16.42 -12.91 -12.03
CA GLY A 3 16.27 -11.71 -11.17
C GLY A 3 14.83 -11.22 -11.04
N SER A 4 14.04 -11.25 -12.14
CA SER A 4 12.62 -10.87 -12.08
C SER A 4 11.78 -11.84 -11.25
N ALA A 5 12.04 -13.12 -11.31
CA ALA A 5 11.37 -14.14 -10.51
C ALA A 5 11.77 -14.05 -9.03
N LEU A 6 13.07 -13.84 -8.77
CA LEU A 6 13.60 -13.71 -7.41
C LEU A 6 13.05 -12.48 -6.68
N LEU A 7 12.97 -11.32 -7.36
CA LEU A 7 12.31 -10.14 -6.82
C LEU A 7 10.84 -10.43 -6.48
N ALA A 8 10.10 -10.98 -7.45
CA ALA A 8 8.69 -11.27 -7.27
C ALA A 8 8.44 -12.27 -6.12
N LEU A 9 9.25 -13.33 -6.04
CA LEU A 9 9.18 -14.31 -4.95
C LEU A 9 9.50 -13.66 -3.60
N GLY A 10 10.56 -12.84 -3.53
CA GLY A 10 10.91 -12.10 -2.33
C GLY A 10 9.77 -11.20 -1.86
N LEU A 11 9.17 -10.42 -2.78
CA LEU A 11 8.02 -9.56 -2.47
C LEU A 11 6.81 -10.34 -1.94
N VAL A 12 6.52 -11.52 -2.49
CA VAL A 12 5.42 -12.37 -2.00
C VAL A 12 5.75 -12.94 -0.63
N LEU A 13 6.96 -13.48 -0.44
CA LEU A 13 7.34 -14.13 0.81
C LEU A 13 7.57 -13.14 1.96
N THR A 14 7.89 -11.86 1.71
CA THR A 14 7.92 -10.84 2.78
C THR A 14 6.55 -10.59 3.40
N THR A 15 5.45 -11.00 2.75
CA THR A 15 4.10 -10.93 3.32
C THR A 15 3.85 -12.02 4.37
N ALA A 16 4.69 -13.06 4.40
CA ALA A 16 4.56 -14.20 5.29
C ALA A 16 5.22 -13.93 6.66
N SER A 17 4.73 -12.93 7.39
CA SER A 17 5.31 -12.49 8.65
C SER A 17 5.28 -13.56 9.75
N GLN A 18 4.29 -14.48 9.73
CA GLN A 18 4.24 -15.61 10.67
C GLN A 18 5.32 -16.69 10.39
N LEU A 19 5.96 -16.68 9.23
CA LEU A 19 7.03 -17.60 8.85
C LEU A 19 8.45 -17.04 9.09
N ARG A 20 8.55 -15.89 9.76
CA ARG A 20 9.83 -15.33 10.16
C ARG A 20 10.46 -16.10 11.32
N LEU A 21 11.78 -16.04 11.42
CA LEU A 21 12.48 -16.65 12.52
C LEU A 21 12.14 -15.94 13.84
N PRO A 22 11.90 -16.69 14.93
CA PRO A 22 11.62 -16.08 16.22
C PRO A 22 12.74 -15.15 16.68
N GLY A 23 12.41 -13.92 17.06
CA GLY A 23 13.37 -12.94 17.56
C GLY A 23 14.23 -12.24 16.50
N VAL A 24 14.12 -12.62 15.23
CA VAL A 24 14.85 -11.98 14.13
C VAL A 24 13.87 -11.58 13.03
N PRO A 25 13.86 -10.33 12.54
CA PRO A 25 12.95 -9.87 11.50
C PRO A 25 13.35 -10.39 10.10
N LEU A 26 13.90 -11.60 10.04
CA LEU A 26 14.36 -12.24 8.81
C LEU A 26 13.53 -13.48 8.50
N GLY A 27 12.98 -13.53 7.31
CA GLY A 27 12.29 -14.67 6.75
C GLY A 27 12.82 -15.00 5.35
N LEU A 28 12.21 -15.98 4.70
CA LEU A 28 12.59 -16.38 3.34
C LEU A 28 12.44 -15.23 2.33
N GLY A 29 11.46 -14.33 2.56
CA GLY A 29 11.24 -13.18 1.70
C GLY A 29 12.41 -12.19 1.74
N GLU A 30 12.90 -11.86 2.92
CA GLU A 30 14.03 -10.98 3.13
C GLU A 30 15.32 -11.58 2.55
N VAL A 31 15.52 -12.89 2.67
CA VAL A 31 16.64 -13.60 2.02
C VAL A 31 16.56 -13.50 0.50
N CYS A 32 15.39 -13.77 -0.11
CA CYS A 32 15.20 -13.62 -1.55
C CYS A 32 15.43 -12.18 -2.04
N LEU A 33 14.94 -11.18 -1.29
CA LEU A 33 15.19 -9.77 -1.60
C LEU A 33 16.68 -9.42 -1.47
N GLY A 34 17.37 -9.92 -0.44
CA GLY A 34 18.80 -9.71 -0.24
C GLY A 34 19.62 -10.29 -1.41
N LEU A 35 19.31 -11.52 -1.84
CA LEU A 35 19.95 -12.12 -3.02
C LEU A 35 19.66 -11.31 -4.30
N TRP A 36 18.42 -10.86 -4.48
CA TRP A 36 18.08 -10.01 -5.61
C TRP A 36 18.83 -8.66 -5.57
N LEU A 37 18.93 -8.01 -4.40
CA LEU A 37 19.68 -6.77 -4.23
C LEU A 37 21.16 -6.97 -4.56
N GLY A 38 21.76 -8.10 -4.14
CA GLY A 38 23.14 -8.46 -4.52
C GLY A 38 23.32 -8.58 -6.04
N LEU A 39 22.38 -9.26 -6.74
CA LEU A 39 22.40 -9.34 -8.19
C LEU A 39 22.19 -7.99 -8.87
N ALA A 40 21.29 -7.14 -8.32
CA ALA A 40 21.04 -5.81 -8.84
C ALA A 40 22.25 -4.88 -8.65
N LEU A 41 22.92 -4.96 -7.50
CA LEU A 41 24.15 -4.23 -7.23
C LEU A 41 25.26 -4.67 -8.20
N LEU A 42 25.46 -5.97 -8.37
CA LEU A 42 26.43 -6.49 -9.33
C LEU A 42 26.14 -5.98 -10.75
N HIS A 43 24.88 -5.98 -11.16
CA HIS A 43 24.45 -5.47 -12.46
C HIS A 43 24.77 -3.95 -12.62
N VAL A 44 24.57 -3.14 -11.57
CA VAL A 44 24.93 -1.70 -11.60
C VAL A 44 26.45 -1.51 -11.67
N LEU A 45 27.22 -2.32 -10.95
CA LEU A 45 28.69 -2.22 -10.94
C LEU A 45 29.34 -2.69 -12.25
N THR A 46 28.72 -3.63 -12.96
CA THR A 46 29.22 -4.17 -14.22
C THR A 46 28.52 -3.60 -15.47
N GLY A 47 27.43 -2.86 -15.31
CA GLY A 47 26.62 -2.32 -16.40
C GLY A 47 27.00 -0.90 -16.77
N ASP A 48 26.83 -0.56 -18.05
CA ASP A 48 27.25 0.74 -18.59
C ASP A 48 26.20 1.86 -18.43
N SER A 49 24.95 1.53 -18.04
CA SER A 49 23.88 2.52 -17.97
C SER A 49 22.77 2.21 -16.99
N ILE A 50 22.28 3.24 -16.34
CA ILE A 50 21.08 3.20 -15.49
C ILE A 50 19.82 3.13 -16.37
N SER A 51 18.93 2.17 -16.09
CA SER A 51 17.73 1.93 -16.89
C SER A 51 16.73 3.12 -16.86
N ASN A 52 16.47 3.69 -15.69
CA ASN A 52 15.50 4.80 -15.53
C ASN A 52 16.07 5.93 -14.65
N PRO A 53 17.00 6.77 -15.16
CA PRO A 53 17.70 7.77 -14.35
C PRO A 53 16.77 8.80 -13.74
N ARG A 54 15.68 9.19 -14.44
CA ARG A 54 14.68 10.15 -13.92
C ARG A 54 13.88 9.57 -12.75
N ALA A 55 13.52 8.29 -12.81
CA ALA A 55 12.83 7.62 -11.72
C ALA A 55 13.76 7.45 -10.51
N LEU A 56 15.01 7.04 -10.75
CA LEU A 56 16.03 6.92 -9.72
C LEU A 56 16.29 8.27 -9.03
N LEU A 57 16.41 9.35 -9.78
CA LEU A 57 16.61 10.70 -9.23
C LEU A 57 15.44 11.10 -8.30
N ARG A 58 14.19 10.87 -8.72
CA ARG A 58 13.01 11.21 -7.90
C ARG A 58 12.93 10.36 -6.63
N LEU A 59 13.16 9.05 -6.73
CA LEU A 59 13.19 8.16 -5.57
C LEU A 59 14.36 8.50 -4.65
N GLY A 60 15.55 8.75 -5.20
CA GLY A 60 16.72 9.17 -4.43
C GLY A 60 16.48 10.48 -3.69
N THR A 61 15.92 11.50 -4.36
CA THR A 61 15.56 12.77 -3.70
C THR A 61 14.56 12.53 -2.56
N PHE A 62 13.53 11.73 -2.80
CA PHE A 62 12.57 11.35 -1.75
C PHE A 62 13.29 10.71 -0.56
N TRP A 63 14.12 9.69 -0.80
CA TRP A 63 14.80 8.96 0.28
C TRP A 63 15.79 9.84 1.05
N ILE A 64 16.47 10.78 0.37
CA ILE A 64 17.34 11.76 1.03
C ILE A 64 16.51 12.69 1.93
N CYS A 65 15.41 13.25 1.43
CA CYS A 65 14.53 14.11 2.22
C CYS A 65 13.91 13.37 3.41
N PHE A 66 13.46 12.13 3.18
CA PHE A 66 12.88 11.30 4.24
C PHE A 66 13.91 10.93 5.30
N ALA A 67 15.10 10.47 4.89
CA ALA A 67 16.21 10.17 5.80
C ALA A 67 16.66 11.40 6.58
N LEU A 68 16.68 12.59 5.97
CA LEU A 68 16.97 13.83 6.68
C LEU A 68 15.93 14.10 7.77
N GLY A 69 14.62 13.94 7.46
CA GLY A 69 13.56 14.06 8.46
C GLY A 69 13.74 13.09 9.63
N LEU A 70 14.00 11.81 9.32
CA LEU A 70 14.26 10.79 10.34
C LEU A 70 15.52 11.11 11.19
N SER A 71 16.58 11.61 10.55
CA SER A 71 17.82 11.97 11.26
C SER A 71 17.61 13.16 12.20
N VAL A 72 16.90 14.19 11.74
CA VAL A 72 16.51 15.33 12.59
C VAL A 72 15.65 14.85 13.77
N GLY A 73 14.67 13.99 13.50
CA GLY A 73 13.84 13.38 14.55
C GLY A 73 14.68 12.57 15.56
N THR A 74 15.67 11.81 15.09
CA THR A 74 16.59 11.08 15.97
C THR A 74 17.38 12.01 16.87
N CYS A 75 17.92 13.11 16.33
CA CYS A 75 18.61 14.12 17.15
C CYS A 75 17.65 14.72 18.20
N GLN A 76 16.40 14.98 17.84
CA GLN A 76 15.38 15.48 18.76
C GLN A 76 15.04 14.45 19.86
N ALA A 77 14.91 13.16 19.51
CA ALA A 77 14.70 12.09 20.50
C ALA A 77 15.86 11.97 21.50
N LEU A 78 17.10 12.15 21.04
CA LEU A 78 18.28 12.19 21.91
C LEU A 78 18.21 13.36 22.89
N LEU A 79 17.87 14.56 22.41
CA LEU A 79 17.74 15.75 23.25
C LEU A 79 16.62 15.60 24.30
N LEU A 80 15.52 14.95 23.93
CA LEU A 80 14.37 14.71 24.82
C LEU A 80 14.50 13.46 25.68
N GLN A 81 15.60 12.70 25.55
CA GLN A 81 15.85 11.42 26.23
C GLN A 81 14.73 10.37 26.00
N LYS A 82 14.11 10.41 24.82
CA LYS A 82 13.03 9.51 24.39
C LYS A 82 13.49 8.44 23.38
N LEU A 83 14.80 8.22 23.24
CA LEU A 83 15.37 7.30 22.26
C LEU A 83 15.17 5.85 22.72
N ASP A 84 14.55 5.03 21.87
CA ASP A 84 14.52 3.57 21.98
C ASP A 84 15.39 2.96 20.85
N ALA A 85 16.58 2.49 21.21
CA ALA A 85 17.56 2.04 20.24
C ALA A 85 17.14 0.79 19.47
N ASP A 86 16.42 -0.14 20.11
CA ASP A 86 16.04 -1.41 19.51
C ASP A 86 14.96 -1.24 18.43
N THR A 87 13.90 -0.49 18.74
CA THR A 87 12.83 -0.20 17.80
C THR A 87 13.31 0.67 16.65
N MET A 88 14.18 1.63 16.94
CA MET A 88 14.79 2.52 15.96
C MET A 88 15.68 1.76 14.96
N LEU A 89 16.50 0.84 15.44
CA LEU A 89 17.36 0.03 14.57
C LEU A 89 16.54 -0.85 13.63
N HIS A 90 15.48 -1.50 14.16
CA HIS A 90 14.58 -2.34 13.38
C HIS A 90 13.93 -1.56 12.23
N ASP A 91 13.36 -0.39 12.50
CA ASP A 91 12.67 0.40 11.48
C ASP A 91 13.65 1.07 10.51
N THR A 92 14.83 1.51 10.97
CA THR A 92 15.90 1.99 10.10
C THR A 92 16.28 0.93 9.07
N PHE A 93 16.43 -0.33 9.51
CA PHE A 93 16.76 -1.43 8.61
C PHE A 93 15.66 -1.69 7.59
N ALA A 94 14.39 -1.65 8.02
CA ALA A 94 13.25 -1.79 7.14
C ALA A 94 13.24 -0.68 6.06
N TYR A 95 13.48 0.58 6.45
CA TYR A 95 13.57 1.70 5.50
C TYR A 95 14.73 1.57 4.53
N LEU A 96 15.90 1.12 4.98
CA LEU A 96 17.05 0.89 4.10
C LEU A 96 16.75 -0.20 3.06
N VAL A 97 16.10 -1.28 3.45
CA VAL A 97 15.69 -2.35 2.52
C VAL A 97 14.72 -1.83 1.47
N VAL A 98 13.68 -1.11 1.86
CA VAL A 98 12.70 -0.62 0.88
C VAL A 98 13.25 0.52 0.01
N ALA A 99 14.17 1.33 0.53
CA ALA A 99 14.92 2.32 -0.22
C ALA A 99 15.78 1.63 -1.30
N ALA A 100 16.55 0.62 -0.90
CA ALA A 100 17.37 -0.16 -1.82
C ALA A 100 16.49 -0.84 -2.88
N VAL A 101 15.41 -1.53 -2.49
CA VAL A 101 14.49 -2.20 -3.42
C VAL A 101 13.95 -1.22 -4.46
N SER A 102 13.41 -0.07 -4.04
CA SER A 102 12.81 0.90 -4.95
C SER A 102 13.84 1.56 -5.88
N CYS A 103 15.01 1.93 -5.36
CA CYS A 103 16.08 2.55 -6.15
C CYS A 103 16.71 1.54 -7.14
N PHE A 104 16.96 0.29 -6.73
CA PHE A 104 17.52 -0.72 -7.64
C PHE A 104 16.51 -1.16 -8.70
N ILE A 105 15.20 -1.17 -8.43
CA ILE A 105 14.18 -1.35 -9.47
C ILE A 105 14.33 -0.26 -10.54
N ALA A 106 14.43 1.00 -10.12
CA ALA A 106 14.59 2.12 -11.06
C ALA A 106 15.94 2.06 -11.81
N ALA A 107 17.00 1.65 -11.14
CA ALA A 107 18.34 1.57 -11.73
C ALA A 107 18.49 0.44 -12.76
N THR A 108 17.88 -0.73 -12.52
CA THR A 108 18.21 -1.96 -13.26
C THR A 108 17.08 -2.50 -14.16
N MET A 109 15.82 -2.08 -13.94
CA MET A 109 14.69 -2.68 -14.62
C MET A 109 14.11 -1.79 -15.72
N LYS A 110 14.22 -2.21 -16.98
CA LYS A 110 13.52 -1.58 -18.11
C LYS A 110 12.03 -1.92 -18.04
N ALA A 111 11.15 -0.95 -18.34
CA ALA A 111 9.70 -1.08 -18.24
C ALA A 111 9.13 -2.23 -19.09
N ASP A 112 9.43 -2.26 -20.38
CA ASP A 112 8.95 -3.31 -21.29
C ASP A 112 9.71 -4.65 -21.19
N GLY A 113 10.67 -4.72 -20.27
CA GLY A 113 11.52 -5.91 -20.11
C GLY A 113 11.36 -6.56 -18.73
N ALA A 114 12.37 -6.34 -17.88
CA ALA A 114 12.46 -6.97 -16.56
C ALA A 114 11.32 -6.56 -15.63
N LEU A 115 10.90 -5.29 -15.65
CA LEU A 115 9.84 -4.76 -14.77
C LEU A 115 8.50 -5.43 -15.08
N ARG A 116 8.10 -5.50 -16.35
CA ARG A 116 6.87 -6.18 -16.77
C ARG A 116 6.90 -7.68 -16.45
N ARG A 117 8.05 -8.35 -16.63
CA ARG A 117 8.21 -9.75 -16.23
C ARG A 117 8.07 -9.91 -14.71
N SER A 118 8.69 -9.04 -13.92
CA SER A 118 8.57 -9.08 -12.47
C SER A 118 7.12 -8.91 -12.02
N GLN A 119 6.35 -8.03 -12.67
CA GLN A 119 4.93 -7.85 -12.38
C GLN A 119 4.13 -9.13 -12.68
N TRP A 120 4.39 -9.82 -13.80
CA TRP A 120 3.75 -11.10 -14.11
C TRP A 120 4.11 -12.19 -13.12
N PHE A 121 5.40 -12.34 -12.78
CA PHE A 121 5.83 -13.30 -11.76
C PHE A 121 5.22 -12.99 -10.39
N LEU A 122 5.16 -11.70 -10.02
CA LEU A 122 4.56 -11.28 -8.76
C LEU A 122 3.10 -11.70 -8.67
N ILE A 123 2.32 -11.47 -9.73
CA ILE A 123 0.90 -11.83 -9.76
C ILE A 123 0.73 -13.35 -9.78
N ALA A 124 1.54 -14.08 -10.54
CA ALA A 124 1.48 -15.55 -10.59
C ALA A 124 1.82 -16.15 -9.22
N PHE A 125 2.92 -15.76 -8.60
CA PHE A 125 3.34 -16.26 -7.29
C PHE A 125 2.34 -15.86 -6.19
N TRP A 126 1.76 -14.65 -6.27
CA TRP A 126 0.74 -14.22 -5.34
C TRP A 126 -0.52 -15.06 -5.42
N ASN A 127 -1.02 -15.33 -6.62
CA ASN A 127 -2.20 -16.19 -6.78
C ASN A 127 -1.94 -17.62 -6.25
N ILE A 128 -0.76 -18.18 -6.51
CA ILE A 128 -0.34 -19.46 -5.92
C ILE A 128 -0.31 -19.36 -4.39
N ALA A 129 0.31 -18.30 -3.88
CA ALA A 129 0.39 -18.04 -2.45
C ALA A 129 -1.00 -17.92 -1.78
N LEU A 130 -1.95 -17.25 -2.43
CA LEU A 130 -3.33 -17.16 -1.92
C LEU A 130 -4.02 -18.53 -1.90
N VAL A 131 -3.85 -19.34 -2.95
CA VAL A 131 -4.38 -20.72 -2.97
C VAL A 131 -3.79 -21.54 -1.84
N VAL A 132 -2.48 -21.46 -1.61
CA VAL A 132 -1.80 -22.15 -0.50
C VAL A 132 -2.33 -21.66 0.86
N GLN A 133 -2.48 -20.34 1.04
CA GLN A 133 -3.04 -19.77 2.28
C GLN A 133 -4.48 -20.22 2.54
N ILE A 134 -5.31 -20.27 1.48
CA ILE A 134 -6.65 -20.84 1.57
C ILE A 134 -6.58 -22.30 2.00
N ALA A 135 -5.73 -23.12 1.37
CA ALA A 135 -5.58 -24.53 1.72
C ALA A 135 -5.13 -24.74 3.18
N ILE A 136 -4.25 -23.87 3.70
CA ILE A 136 -3.87 -23.84 5.11
C ILE A 136 -5.08 -23.43 5.98
N GLY A 137 -5.82 -22.40 5.59
CA GLY A 137 -6.97 -21.88 6.31
C GLY A 137 -8.10 -22.90 6.50
N TRP A 138 -8.33 -23.73 5.48
CA TRP A 138 -9.31 -24.82 5.53
C TRP A 138 -8.69 -26.16 5.95
N ARG A 139 -7.46 -26.17 6.50
CA ARG A 139 -6.75 -27.35 7.02
C ARG A 139 -6.50 -28.47 6.01
N LEU A 140 -6.52 -28.15 4.71
CA LEU A 140 -6.08 -29.08 3.65
C LEU A 140 -4.56 -29.28 3.70
N ILE A 141 -3.84 -28.23 4.08
CA ILE A 141 -2.40 -28.27 4.39
C ILE A 141 -2.25 -27.86 5.87
N ARG A 142 -1.51 -28.65 6.65
CA ARG A 142 -1.23 -28.35 8.05
C ARG A 142 0.18 -27.77 8.18
N LEU A 143 0.26 -26.53 8.65
CA LEU A 143 1.50 -25.85 8.97
C LEU A 143 1.39 -25.31 10.38
N SER A 144 2.07 -25.96 11.33
CA SER A 144 1.93 -25.67 12.77
C SER A 144 2.38 -24.27 13.16
N SER A 145 3.25 -23.65 12.36
CA SER A 145 3.77 -22.30 12.59
C SER A 145 2.85 -21.18 12.08
N VAL A 146 1.76 -21.51 11.38
CA VAL A 146 0.82 -20.55 10.81
C VAL A 146 -0.55 -20.70 11.43
N ASP A 147 -1.05 -19.64 12.03
CA ASP A 147 -2.44 -19.51 12.43
C ASP A 147 -3.16 -18.63 11.40
N PRO A 148 -3.92 -19.23 10.45
CA PRO A 148 -4.49 -18.52 9.31
C PRO A 148 -5.73 -17.70 9.66
N TRP A 149 -6.28 -17.85 10.85
CA TRP A 149 -7.45 -17.14 11.31
C TRP A 149 -7.13 -16.31 12.55
N PHE A 150 -7.54 -15.07 12.53
CA PHE A 150 -7.53 -14.19 13.69
C PHE A 150 -9.00 -13.96 14.08
N TRP A 151 -9.48 -14.74 15.03
CA TRP A 151 -10.90 -14.89 15.34
C TRP A 151 -11.65 -15.36 14.09
N GLU A 152 -12.62 -14.58 13.59
CA GLU A 152 -13.37 -14.87 12.36
C GLU A 152 -12.78 -14.23 11.10
N ARG A 153 -11.61 -13.58 11.21
CA ARG A 153 -10.97 -12.83 10.13
C ARG A 153 -9.83 -13.63 9.54
N PHE A 154 -9.84 -13.81 8.23
CA PHE A 154 -8.75 -14.50 7.54
C PHE A 154 -7.51 -13.62 7.46
N ARG A 155 -6.38 -14.10 7.96
CA ARG A 155 -5.07 -13.41 7.87
C ARG A 155 -4.04 -14.23 7.08
N GLY A 156 -4.35 -15.46 6.70
CA GLY A 156 -3.41 -16.35 6.02
C GLY A 156 -2.12 -16.54 6.82
N TRP A 157 -1.00 -16.31 6.20
CA TRP A 157 0.32 -16.30 6.84
C TRP A 157 0.82 -14.90 7.25
N SER A 158 0.00 -13.87 7.05
CA SER A 158 0.28 -12.52 7.53
C SER A 158 -0.01 -12.41 9.03
N GLU A 159 0.64 -11.50 9.71
CA GLU A 159 0.40 -11.27 11.14
C GLU A 159 -1.00 -10.67 11.41
N ASN A 160 -1.45 -9.81 10.50
CA ASN A 160 -2.69 -9.05 10.66
C ASN A 160 -3.60 -9.19 9.43
N PRO A 161 -4.94 -9.42 9.61
CA PRO A 161 -5.89 -9.46 8.50
C PRO A 161 -5.89 -8.22 7.60
N ASN A 162 -5.70 -7.03 8.19
CA ASN A 162 -5.69 -5.79 7.45
C ASN A 162 -4.43 -5.64 6.58
N GLN A 163 -3.31 -6.24 7.00
CA GLN A 163 -2.09 -6.32 6.19
C GLN A 163 -2.32 -7.19 4.95
N LEU A 164 -2.95 -8.36 5.11
CA LEU A 164 -3.35 -9.20 3.98
C LEU A 164 -4.32 -8.46 3.05
N ALA A 165 -5.25 -7.69 3.60
CA ALA A 165 -6.20 -6.86 2.86
C ALA A 165 -5.48 -5.80 2.00
N LEU A 166 -4.47 -5.12 2.52
CA LEU A 166 -3.62 -4.17 1.77
C LEU A 166 -2.96 -4.87 0.58
N TYR A 167 -2.37 -6.05 0.80
CA TYR A 167 -1.72 -6.80 -0.28
C TYR A 167 -2.71 -7.25 -1.35
N CYS A 168 -3.89 -7.69 -0.95
CA CYS A 168 -4.96 -8.05 -1.88
C CYS A 168 -5.42 -6.84 -2.72
N ALA A 169 -5.60 -5.67 -2.11
CA ALA A 169 -5.97 -4.44 -2.82
C ALA A 169 -4.89 -4.02 -3.83
N LEU A 170 -3.63 -4.03 -3.40
CA LEU A 170 -2.48 -3.66 -4.23
C LEU A 170 -2.35 -4.59 -5.43
N LEU A 171 -2.44 -5.90 -5.21
CA LEU A 171 -2.29 -6.89 -6.29
C LEU A 171 -3.50 -6.94 -7.21
N THR A 172 -4.69 -6.62 -6.73
CA THR A 172 -5.85 -6.38 -7.59
C THR A 172 -5.58 -5.21 -8.55
N GLY A 173 -5.05 -4.09 -8.06
CA GLY A 173 -4.69 -2.93 -8.89
C GLY A 173 -3.59 -3.24 -9.92
N LEU A 174 -2.56 -3.98 -9.53
CA LEU A 174 -1.49 -4.43 -10.44
C LEU A 174 -2.00 -5.41 -11.49
N SER A 175 -2.88 -6.35 -11.13
CA SER A 175 -3.51 -7.28 -12.07
C SER A 175 -4.40 -6.54 -13.06
N LEU A 176 -5.19 -5.56 -12.60
CA LEU A 176 -6.01 -4.69 -13.44
C LEU A 176 -5.14 -3.91 -14.43
N HIS A 177 -3.98 -3.39 -13.99
CA HIS A 177 -3.05 -2.70 -14.88
C HIS A 177 -2.54 -3.64 -15.99
N LEU A 178 -2.17 -4.88 -15.68
CA LEU A 178 -1.78 -5.86 -16.69
C LEU A 178 -2.93 -6.20 -17.63
N ALA A 179 -4.15 -6.38 -17.12
CA ALA A 179 -5.34 -6.65 -17.92
C ALA A 179 -5.62 -5.55 -18.94
N LEU A 180 -5.44 -4.29 -18.55
CA LEU A 180 -5.62 -3.14 -19.44
C LEU A 180 -4.49 -2.97 -20.45
N SER A 181 -3.28 -3.46 -20.13
CA SER A 181 -2.09 -3.34 -20.99
C SER A 181 -1.90 -4.54 -21.92
N ALA A 182 -2.60 -5.65 -21.69
CA ALA A 182 -2.51 -6.88 -22.46
C ALA A 182 -3.61 -7.00 -23.54
N LYS A 183 -3.43 -7.94 -24.47
CA LYS A 183 -4.40 -8.26 -25.52
C LYS A 183 -4.71 -9.77 -25.52
N GLY A 184 -5.82 -10.15 -26.13
CA GLY A 184 -6.22 -11.54 -26.32
C GLY A 184 -6.32 -12.33 -25.01
N PHE A 185 -5.87 -13.60 -25.05
CA PHE A 185 -5.92 -14.51 -23.91
C PHE A 185 -5.15 -14.01 -22.69
N VAL A 186 -4.03 -13.32 -22.91
CA VAL A 186 -3.22 -12.75 -21.83
C VAL A 186 -4.00 -11.71 -21.01
N ARG A 187 -4.86 -10.94 -21.68
CA ARG A 187 -5.77 -9.99 -21.00
C ARG A 187 -6.78 -10.72 -20.11
N LEU A 188 -7.36 -11.81 -20.61
CA LEU A 188 -8.29 -12.63 -19.80
C LEU A 188 -7.58 -13.21 -18.58
N ALA A 189 -6.40 -13.80 -18.75
CA ALA A 189 -5.60 -14.34 -17.64
C ALA A 189 -5.30 -13.27 -16.57
N ALA A 190 -4.89 -12.07 -16.99
CA ALA A 190 -4.66 -10.95 -16.06
C ALA A 190 -5.95 -10.48 -15.38
N SER A 191 -7.10 -10.50 -16.07
CA SER A 191 -8.40 -10.15 -15.47
C SER A 191 -8.82 -11.18 -14.43
N PHE A 192 -8.71 -12.46 -14.74
CA PHE A 192 -9.02 -13.53 -13.80
C PHE A 192 -8.10 -13.56 -12.58
N SER A 193 -6.86 -13.10 -12.72
CA SER A 193 -5.92 -13.01 -11.60
C SER A 193 -6.32 -11.99 -10.53
N CYS A 194 -7.28 -11.10 -10.79
CA CYS A 194 -7.87 -10.23 -9.78
C CYS A 194 -8.75 -10.99 -8.79
N LEU A 195 -9.40 -12.08 -9.22
CA LEU A 195 -10.44 -12.76 -8.44
C LEU A 195 -9.94 -13.34 -7.10
N PRO A 196 -8.81 -14.09 -7.05
CA PRO A 196 -8.32 -14.61 -5.77
C PRO A 196 -8.05 -13.51 -4.75
N SER A 197 -7.44 -12.38 -5.19
CA SER A 197 -7.18 -11.24 -4.32
C SER A 197 -8.48 -10.58 -3.82
N LEU A 198 -9.51 -10.45 -4.65
CA LEU A 198 -10.80 -9.90 -4.24
C LEU A 198 -11.51 -10.83 -3.24
N ILE A 199 -11.50 -12.15 -3.50
CA ILE A 199 -12.11 -13.14 -2.62
C ILE A 199 -11.41 -13.15 -1.26
N VAL A 200 -10.08 -13.29 -1.24
CA VAL A 200 -9.31 -13.34 0.00
C VAL A 200 -9.36 -12.00 0.73
N GLY A 201 -9.28 -10.87 0.01
CA GLY A 201 -9.46 -9.56 0.61
C GLY A 201 -10.82 -9.43 1.32
N ARG A 202 -11.89 -10.00 0.77
CA ARG A 202 -13.20 -10.02 1.43
C ARG A 202 -13.23 -10.94 2.66
N LEU A 203 -12.50 -12.08 2.62
CA LEU A 203 -12.38 -13.01 3.76
C LEU A 203 -11.63 -12.38 4.95
N THR A 204 -10.81 -11.35 4.73
CA THR A 204 -10.15 -10.63 5.82
C THR A 204 -11.13 -9.84 6.70
N LYS A 205 -12.38 -9.66 6.27
CA LYS A 205 -13.40 -8.82 6.93
C LYS A 205 -12.82 -7.42 7.28
N SER A 206 -12.03 -6.85 6.38
CA SER A 206 -11.43 -5.52 6.56
C SER A 206 -12.34 -4.46 5.94
N ASP A 207 -12.87 -3.55 6.76
CA ASP A 207 -13.68 -2.42 6.31
C ASP A 207 -12.87 -1.48 5.43
N THR A 208 -11.56 -1.32 5.74
CA THR A 208 -10.63 -0.58 4.89
C THR A 208 -10.51 -1.18 3.50
N PHE A 209 -10.50 -2.53 3.38
CA PHE A 209 -10.48 -3.18 2.07
C PHE A 209 -11.76 -2.90 1.30
N LEU A 210 -12.90 -3.06 1.93
CA LEU A 210 -14.20 -2.82 1.29
C LEU A 210 -14.33 -1.36 0.84
N GLY A 211 -14.04 -0.40 1.73
CA GLY A 211 -14.06 1.02 1.42
C GLY A 211 -13.09 1.40 0.29
N ALA A 212 -11.85 0.85 0.33
CA ALA A 212 -10.88 1.04 -0.74
C ALA A 212 -11.39 0.50 -2.08
N MET A 213 -11.98 -0.70 -2.12
CA MET A 213 -12.50 -1.29 -3.37
C MET A 213 -13.68 -0.50 -3.94
N VAL A 214 -14.60 -0.03 -3.10
CA VAL A 214 -15.72 0.82 -3.53
C VAL A 214 -15.19 2.14 -4.10
N LEU A 215 -14.32 2.83 -3.37
CA LEU A 215 -13.71 4.09 -3.81
C LEU A 215 -12.91 3.91 -5.12
N CYS A 216 -12.08 2.88 -5.19
CA CYS A 216 -11.29 2.56 -6.38
C CYS A 216 -12.16 2.26 -7.59
N THR A 217 -13.26 1.51 -7.40
CA THR A 217 -14.20 1.23 -8.48
C THR A 217 -14.87 2.52 -8.97
N ALA A 218 -15.33 3.37 -8.06
CA ALA A 218 -15.93 4.65 -8.41
C ALA A 218 -14.95 5.56 -9.18
N VAL A 219 -13.72 5.71 -8.67
CA VAL A 219 -12.68 6.51 -9.34
C VAL A 219 -12.33 5.93 -10.71
N PHE A 220 -12.20 4.60 -10.83
CA PHE A 220 -11.93 3.94 -12.10
C PHE A 220 -13.02 4.22 -13.13
N LEU A 221 -14.27 4.09 -12.74
CA LEU A 221 -15.42 4.38 -13.61
C LEU A 221 -15.43 5.86 -14.05
N VAL A 222 -15.20 6.78 -13.12
CA VAL A 222 -15.08 8.23 -13.43
C VAL A 222 -13.97 8.48 -14.44
N LEU A 223 -12.77 7.93 -14.24
CA LEU A 223 -11.65 8.10 -15.17
C LEU A 223 -11.96 7.51 -16.55
N ARG A 224 -12.65 6.37 -16.63
CA ARG A 224 -13.04 5.75 -17.88
C ARG A 224 -14.10 6.55 -18.63
N VAL A 225 -15.13 7.01 -17.93
CA VAL A 225 -16.17 7.86 -18.50
C VAL A 225 -15.55 9.18 -18.97
N TRP A 226 -14.71 9.81 -18.15
CA TRP A 226 -14.01 11.04 -18.51
C TRP A 226 -13.12 10.87 -19.75
N SER A 227 -12.31 9.81 -19.78
CA SER A 227 -11.46 9.49 -20.92
C SER A 227 -12.26 9.27 -22.20
N TRP A 228 -13.42 8.60 -22.09
CA TRP A 228 -14.32 8.34 -23.20
C TRP A 228 -15.03 9.63 -23.71
N LEU A 229 -15.45 10.51 -22.79
CA LEU A 229 -16.09 11.79 -23.14
C LEU A 229 -15.11 12.78 -23.78
N THR A 230 -13.84 12.73 -23.43
CA THR A 230 -12.82 13.67 -23.95
C THR A 230 -12.18 13.24 -25.26
N LEU A 231 -12.51 12.05 -25.80
CA LEU A 231 -12.05 11.62 -27.12
C LEU A 231 -12.69 12.48 -28.23
N PRO A 232 -11.88 13.12 -29.11
CA PRO A 232 -12.39 14.03 -30.14
C PRO A 232 -13.41 13.38 -31.10
N GLU A 233 -13.24 12.09 -31.36
CA GLU A 233 -14.04 11.30 -32.28
C GLU A 233 -15.48 11.05 -31.78
N HIS A 234 -15.77 11.32 -30.52
CA HIS A 234 -17.04 10.97 -29.89
C HIS A 234 -17.90 12.16 -29.48
N ARG A 235 -17.44 13.40 -29.72
CA ARG A 235 -18.12 14.62 -29.27
C ARG A 235 -19.57 14.78 -29.78
N TYR A 236 -19.90 14.11 -30.88
CA TYR A 236 -21.24 14.17 -31.48
C TYR A 236 -21.80 12.77 -31.83
N SER A 237 -21.23 11.71 -31.25
CA SER A 237 -21.69 10.34 -31.51
C SER A 237 -22.87 9.96 -30.60
N LEU A 238 -23.62 8.94 -31.02
CA LEU A 238 -24.68 8.32 -30.20
C LEU A 238 -24.18 7.95 -28.80
N ARG A 239 -22.89 7.62 -28.66
CA ARG A 239 -22.24 7.30 -27.40
C ARG A 239 -22.17 8.49 -26.45
N PHE A 240 -21.95 9.72 -26.96
CA PHE A 240 -22.00 10.94 -26.14
C PHE A 240 -23.41 11.18 -25.61
N VAL A 241 -24.45 10.98 -26.45
CA VAL A 241 -25.83 11.11 -26.01
C VAL A 241 -26.18 10.06 -24.95
N VAL A 242 -25.76 8.80 -25.15
CA VAL A 242 -25.97 7.73 -24.16
C VAL A 242 -25.23 8.04 -22.84
N ALA A 243 -24.00 8.53 -22.90
CA ALA A 243 -23.28 8.92 -21.68
C ALA A 243 -23.93 10.09 -20.96
N MET A 244 -24.38 11.10 -21.69
CA MET A 244 -25.17 12.21 -21.12
C MET A 244 -26.46 11.73 -20.48
N LEU A 245 -27.19 10.79 -21.13
CA LEU A 245 -28.37 10.20 -20.56
C LEU A 245 -28.06 9.38 -19.28
N VAL A 246 -26.96 8.63 -19.27
CA VAL A 246 -26.50 7.91 -18.07
C VAL A 246 -26.17 8.88 -16.94
N VAL A 247 -25.42 9.96 -17.23
CA VAL A 247 -25.10 11.00 -16.22
C VAL A 247 -26.38 11.68 -15.72
N ILE A 248 -27.32 12.02 -16.62
CA ILE A 248 -28.61 12.61 -16.26
C ILE A 248 -29.46 11.62 -15.44
N ALA A 249 -29.41 10.31 -15.74
CA ALA A 249 -30.12 9.28 -14.99
C ALA A 249 -29.51 9.00 -13.62
N ILE A 250 -28.19 9.19 -13.45
CA ILE A 250 -27.51 9.00 -12.15
C ILE A 250 -28.04 10.00 -11.11
N VAL A 251 -28.38 11.23 -11.49
CA VAL A 251 -28.87 12.25 -10.56
C VAL A 251 -30.22 11.83 -9.93
N PRO A 252 -31.28 11.51 -10.68
CA PRO A 252 -32.51 11.03 -10.07
C PRO A 252 -32.36 9.66 -9.40
N LEU A 253 -31.47 8.78 -9.89
CA LEU A 253 -31.19 7.51 -9.26
C LEU A 253 -30.47 7.71 -7.91
N SER A 254 -29.50 8.62 -7.82
CA SER A 254 -28.85 8.98 -6.57
C SER A 254 -29.82 9.60 -5.56
N LEU A 255 -30.73 10.47 -6.04
CA LEU A 255 -31.79 11.06 -5.21
C LEU A 255 -32.80 10.00 -4.73
N SER A 256 -33.16 9.02 -5.57
CA SER A 256 -34.06 7.92 -5.17
C SER A 256 -33.38 6.90 -4.26
N LEU A 257 -32.03 6.78 -4.31
CA LEU A 257 -31.24 5.97 -3.39
C LEU A 257 -30.90 6.70 -2.08
N THR A 258 -31.12 8.03 -2.01
CA THR A 258 -30.83 8.83 -0.81
C THR A 258 -31.51 8.28 0.44
N PRO A 259 -32.79 7.85 0.46
CA PRO A 259 -33.41 7.25 1.65
C PRO A 259 -32.72 5.93 2.05
N TYR A 260 -32.21 5.14 1.10
CA TYR A 260 -31.46 3.92 1.39
C TYR A 260 -30.03 4.24 1.88
N VAL A 261 -29.43 5.30 1.34
CA VAL A 261 -28.12 5.79 1.81
C VAL A 261 -28.25 6.44 3.18
N VAL A 262 -29.34 7.15 3.47
CA VAL A 262 -29.65 7.70 4.80
C VAL A 262 -29.99 6.57 5.77
N ALA A 263 -30.77 5.57 5.36
CA ALA A 263 -31.01 4.38 6.20
C ALA A 263 -29.73 3.57 6.41
N THR A 264 -28.83 3.46 5.41
CA THR A 264 -27.49 2.88 5.60
C THR A 264 -26.56 3.83 6.33
N ALA A 265 -26.77 5.14 6.32
CA ALA A 265 -26.03 6.09 7.18
C ALA A 265 -26.56 6.08 8.62
N ASP A 266 -27.86 5.90 8.81
CA ASP A 266 -28.47 5.59 10.11
C ASP A 266 -28.08 4.16 10.56
N ASP A 267 -27.91 3.22 9.63
CA ASP A 267 -27.29 1.91 9.87
C ASP A 267 -25.77 2.02 10.05
N VAL A 268 -25.08 2.95 9.44
CA VAL A 268 -23.67 3.28 9.69
C VAL A 268 -23.53 4.09 10.98
N GLU A 269 -24.48 4.92 11.34
CA GLU A 269 -24.55 5.58 12.64
C GLU A 269 -25.09 4.62 13.72
N SER A 270 -25.97 3.69 13.39
CA SER A 270 -26.36 2.56 14.22
C SER A 270 -25.30 1.44 14.18
N LEU A 271 -24.51 1.28 13.10
CA LEU A 271 -23.25 0.51 13.07
C LEU A 271 -22.14 1.24 13.82
N ALA A 272 -22.02 2.54 13.72
CA ALA A 272 -21.12 3.33 14.56
C ALA A 272 -21.64 3.35 16.01
N ALA A 273 -22.96 3.39 16.25
CA ALA A 273 -23.61 3.26 17.54
C ALA A 273 -23.79 1.78 17.99
N SER A 274 -23.85 0.81 17.11
CA SER A 274 -23.75 -0.64 17.40
C SER A 274 -22.30 -1.11 17.43
N MET A 275 -21.40 -0.37 16.84
CA MET A 275 -19.99 -0.32 17.20
C MET A 275 -19.79 0.26 18.61
N THR A 276 -20.78 0.97 19.13
CA THR A 276 -20.84 1.50 20.51
C THR A 276 -21.80 0.74 21.43
N LYS A 277 -22.69 -0.11 20.91
CA LYS A 277 -23.63 -0.95 21.69
C LYS A 277 -23.54 -2.41 21.24
N ASP A 278 -22.83 -3.17 21.98
CA ASP A 278 -23.01 -4.53 22.45
C ASP A 278 -23.78 -5.54 21.57
N HIS A 279 -22.99 -6.31 20.77
CA HIS A 279 -23.22 -7.74 20.56
C HIS A 279 -21.85 -8.37 20.19
N GLY A 280 -21.09 -8.75 21.18
CA GLY A 280 -19.69 -9.17 21.04
C GLY A 280 -18.74 -7.98 20.77
N GLY A 281 -19.22 -6.76 21.02
CA GLY A 281 -18.66 -5.48 20.57
C GLY A 281 -17.69 -4.81 21.52
N GLU A 282 -17.40 -5.35 22.68
CA GLU A 282 -16.35 -4.81 23.56
C GLU A 282 -15.02 -4.70 22.79
N GLY A 283 -14.70 -5.69 21.94
CA GLY A 283 -13.48 -5.67 21.12
C GLY A 283 -13.43 -4.56 20.08
N THR A 284 -14.56 -4.24 19.42
CA THR A 284 -14.58 -3.25 18.30
C THR A 284 -14.61 -1.81 18.84
N MET A 285 -15.40 -1.55 19.88
CA MET A 285 -15.42 -0.27 20.57
C MET A 285 -14.09 0.04 21.23
N ARG A 286 -13.52 -0.96 21.89
CA ARG A 286 -12.18 -0.91 22.48
C ARG A 286 -11.11 -0.63 21.42
N THR A 287 -11.24 -1.19 20.21
CA THR A 287 -10.32 -0.94 19.11
C THR A 287 -10.46 0.46 18.53
N ALA A 288 -11.67 0.98 18.37
CA ALA A 288 -11.91 2.33 17.85
C ALA A 288 -11.45 3.41 18.84
N SER A 289 -11.79 3.27 20.13
CA SER A 289 -11.34 4.17 21.18
C SER A 289 -9.82 4.14 21.37
N LEU A 290 -9.20 2.96 21.27
CA LEU A 290 -7.75 2.83 21.30
C LEU A 290 -7.08 3.53 20.10
N ARG A 291 -7.62 3.41 18.89
CA ARG A 291 -7.10 4.13 17.72
C ARG A 291 -7.19 5.63 17.89
N LEU A 292 -8.34 6.14 18.32
CA LEU A 292 -8.52 7.57 18.56
C LEU A 292 -7.53 8.08 19.61
N TYR A 293 -7.34 7.33 20.69
CA TYR A 293 -6.33 7.64 21.70
C TYR A 293 -4.92 7.67 21.12
N LEU A 294 -4.53 6.66 20.32
CA LEU A 294 -3.23 6.62 19.67
C LEU A 294 -3.03 7.77 18.67
N TRP A 295 -4.08 8.15 17.93
CA TRP A 295 -4.03 9.28 17.00
C TRP A 295 -3.85 10.61 17.72
N GLN A 296 -4.58 10.84 18.81
CA GLN A 296 -4.43 12.04 19.65
C GLN A 296 -3.00 12.11 20.23
N ASN A 297 -2.51 11.00 20.78
CA ASN A 297 -1.16 10.93 21.31
C ASN A 297 -0.09 11.12 20.23
N ALA A 298 -0.26 10.55 19.04
CA ALA A 298 0.65 10.75 17.92
C ALA A 298 0.74 12.24 17.53
N LEU A 299 -0.42 12.90 17.43
CA LEU A 299 -0.46 14.33 17.11
C LEU A 299 0.21 15.15 18.21
N THR A 300 -0.14 14.92 19.48
CA THR A 300 0.46 15.61 20.61
C THR A 300 1.96 15.42 20.67
N LEU A 301 2.42 14.18 20.56
CA LEU A 301 3.85 13.83 20.61
C LEU A 301 4.64 14.44 19.43
N GLY A 302 4.05 14.44 18.24
CA GLY A 302 4.64 15.10 17.07
C GLY A 302 4.75 16.61 17.24
N LEU A 303 3.74 17.25 17.83
CA LEU A 303 3.78 18.70 18.14
C LEU A 303 4.78 19.01 19.27
N GLU A 304 4.83 18.20 20.34
CA GLU A 304 5.80 18.34 21.44
C GLU A 304 7.24 18.20 20.95
N SER A 305 7.48 17.41 19.91
CA SER A 305 8.80 17.33 19.26
C SER A 305 9.16 18.58 18.46
N GLY A 306 8.33 19.63 18.48
CA GLY A 306 8.48 20.81 17.61
C GLY A 306 8.18 20.52 16.14
N SER A 307 7.39 19.47 15.86
CA SER A 307 7.10 18.96 14.51
C SER A 307 8.33 18.41 13.78
N LEU A 308 9.40 18.09 14.50
CA LEU A 308 10.65 17.52 13.96
C LEU A 308 10.62 15.99 13.94
N GLY A 309 9.75 15.36 14.73
CA GLY A 309 9.70 13.92 14.92
C GLY A 309 10.67 13.42 16.00
N LEU A 310 10.73 12.10 16.15
CA LEU A 310 11.52 11.41 17.18
C LEU A 310 12.40 10.28 16.59
N GLY A 311 12.58 10.27 15.26
CA GLY A 311 13.35 9.23 14.57
C GLY A 311 12.54 7.99 14.22
N PRO A 312 13.17 7.01 13.57
CA PRO A 312 12.51 5.76 13.17
C PRO A 312 11.97 4.97 14.36
N GLY A 313 10.86 4.30 14.20
CA GLY A 313 10.26 3.42 15.19
C GLY A 313 8.90 3.88 15.68
N PRO A 314 8.13 2.99 16.32
CA PRO A 314 6.91 3.35 17.01
C PRO A 314 7.23 4.13 18.31
N HIS A 315 6.44 5.14 18.62
CA HIS A 315 6.68 6.02 19.78
C HIS A 315 5.51 6.12 20.75
N LEU A 316 4.41 5.40 20.50
CA LEU A 316 3.18 5.55 21.25
C LEU A 316 3.03 4.45 22.31
N TRP A 317 2.53 4.82 23.47
CA TRP A 317 2.19 3.86 24.52
C TRP A 317 0.68 3.76 24.63
N ARG A 318 0.14 2.53 24.64
CA ARG A 318 -1.28 2.35 24.90
C ARG A 318 -1.54 2.45 26.41
N PRO A 319 -2.72 2.93 26.82
CA PRO A 319 -3.10 2.92 28.22
C PRO A 319 -3.20 1.48 28.72
N LYS A 320 -2.85 1.24 30.00
CA LYS A 320 -3.17 -0.03 30.68
C LYS A 320 -4.70 -0.14 30.74
N ILE A 321 -5.22 -1.23 30.20
CA ILE A 321 -6.64 -1.53 30.26
C ILE A 321 -6.80 -2.57 31.37
N ALA A 322 -7.83 -2.43 32.23
CA ALA A 322 -8.01 -3.20 33.46
C ALA A 322 -8.03 -4.74 33.30
N ASP A 323 -8.29 -5.24 32.08
CA ASP A 323 -8.33 -6.67 31.76
C ASP A 323 -7.08 -7.16 30.98
N ASP A 324 -6.06 -6.32 30.78
CA ASP A 324 -4.79 -6.84 30.26
C ASP A 324 -4.13 -7.65 31.37
N ASP A 325 -3.92 -8.96 31.12
CA ASP A 325 -3.00 -9.79 31.86
C ASP A 325 -1.81 -8.94 32.33
N ASP A 326 -1.32 -9.15 33.55
CA ASP A 326 -0.21 -8.41 34.21
C ASP A 326 1.10 -8.33 33.40
N ARG A 327 1.03 -8.52 32.09
CA ARG A 327 2.17 -8.39 31.20
C ARG A 327 2.53 -6.91 31.04
N PRO A 328 3.75 -6.53 31.41
CA PRO A 328 4.20 -5.17 31.20
C PRO A 328 4.12 -4.85 29.69
N LEU A 329 3.60 -3.66 29.36
CA LEU A 329 3.65 -3.12 28.00
C LEU A 329 5.12 -2.86 27.67
N THR A 330 5.77 -3.82 27.06
CA THR A 330 7.24 -3.83 26.85
C THR A 330 7.66 -3.13 25.56
N ARG A 331 6.70 -2.76 24.71
CA ARG A 331 7.00 -2.15 23.41
C ARG A 331 6.03 -1.02 23.08
N PRO A 332 6.53 0.06 22.47
CA PRO A 332 5.67 1.12 21.93
C PRO A 332 4.86 0.62 20.72
N PHE A 333 3.78 1.32 20.43
CA PHE A 333 2.82 1.02 19.37
C PHE A 333 2.88 2.06 18.26
N GLU A 334 2.35 1.70 17.08
CA GLU A 334 2.07 2.60 15.98
C GLU A 334 0.68 3.22 16.12
N ALA A 335 0.50 4.40 15.52
CA ALA A 335 -0.83 5.02 15.38
C ALA A 335 -1.73 4.21 14.42
N HIS A 336 -1.17 3.29 13.65
CA HIS A 336 -1.84 2.64 12.53
C HIS A 336 -2.42 3.65 11.54
N ASN A 337 -1.72 4.76 11.35
CA ASN A 337 -2.03 5.81 10.39
C ASN A 337 -0.70 6.36 9.88
N THR A 338 -0.43 6.15 8.58
CA THR A 338 0.87 6.51 7.99
C THR A 338 1.22 7.99 8.18
N ALA A 339 0.25 8.91 8.09
CA ALA A 339 0.52 10.34 8.28
C ALA A 339 1.01 10.62 9.71
N LEU A 340 0.32 10.06 10.70
CA LEU A 340 0.64 10.26 12.11
C LEU A 340 1.92 9.52 12.53
N ASP A 341 2.09 8.27 12.06
CA ASP A 341 3.32 7.52 12.33
C ASP A 341 4.55 8.18 11.69
N VAL A 342 4.42 8.67 10.45
CA VAL A 342 5.51 9.43 9.80
C VAL A 342 5.73 10.78 10.49
N PHE A 343 4.66 11.43 10.98
CA PHE A 343 4.77 12.69 11.72
C PHE A 343 5.53 12.50 13.03
N THR A 344 5.27 11.43 13.77
CA THR A 344 6.00 11.12 15.00
C THR A 344 7.45 10.70 14.74
N GLN A 345 7.76 10.12 13.58
CA GLN A 345 9.10 9.65 13.23
C GLN A 345 9.96 10.74 12.56
N GLY A 346 9.49 11.30 11.45
CA GLY A 346 10.24 12.23 10.58
C GLY A 346 9.69 13.65 10.54
N GLY A 347 8.75 13.96 11.45
CA GLY A 347 8.14 15.27 11.55
C GLY A 347 7.37 15.68 10.29
N LEU A 348 7.16 16.99 10.16
CA LEU A 348 6.48 17.56 9.00
C LEU A 348 7.25 17.29 7.70
N LEU A 349 8.58 17.26 7.74
CA LEU A 349 9.41 16.97 6.57
C LEU A 349 9.16 15.53 6.05
N GLY A 350 9.06 14.55 6.94
CA GLY A 350 8.72 13.18 6.60
C GLY A 350 7.34 13.07 5.95
N VAL A 351 6.33 13.72 6.52
CA VAL A 351 4.97 13.75 5.97
C VAL A 351 4.93 14.38 4.58
N MET A 352 5.58 15.55 4.41
CA MET A 352 5.67 16.21 3.10
C MET A 352 6.39 15.34 2.07
N ALA A 353 7.46 14.65 2.45
CA ALA A 353 8.16 13.74 1.55
C ALA A 353 7.25 12.61 1.08
N VAL A 354 6.60 11.88 2.00
CA VAL A 354 5.75 10.72 1.67
C VAL A 354 4.56 11.13 0.81
N TYR A 355 3.77 12.09 1.27
CA TYR A 355 2.56 12.48 0.53
C TYR A 355 2.87 13.31 -0.71
N GLY A 356 3.99 14.04 -0.74
CA GLY A 356 4.52 14.69 -1.93
C GLY A 356 4.90 13.68 -3.02
N LEU A 357 5.56 12.57 -2.65
CA LEU A 357 5.84 11.47 -3.57
C LEU A 357 4.54 10.83 -4.09
N PHE A 358 3.59 10.52 -3.20
CA PHE A 358 2.31 9.91 -3.58
C PHE A 358 1.53 10.81 -4.54
N ALA A 359 1.40 12.10 -4.22
CA ALA A 359 0.73 13.08 -5.08
C ALA A 359 1.46 13.23 -6.42
N GLY A 360 2.79 13.30 -6.41
CA GLY A 360 3.60 13.39 -7.62
C GLY A 360 3.42 12.19 -8.55
N ILE A 361 3.42 10.96 -8.01
CA ILE A 361 3.18 9.73 -8.78
C ILE A 361 1.73 9.70 -9.27
N PHE A 362 0.75 10.02 -8.42
CA PHE A 362 -0.66 10.05 -8.80
C PHE A 362 -0.92 10.98 -9.99
N LEU A 363 -0.44 12.22 -9.90
CA LEU A 363 -0.57 13.20 -11.00
C LEU A 363 0.13 12.74 -12.27
N LEU A 364 1.27 12.07 -12.14
CA LEU A 364 2.03 11.54 -13.26
C LEU A 364 1.27 10.42 -13.98
N VAL A 365 0.74 9.43 -13.24
CA VAL A 365 -0.01 8.31 -13.83
C VAL A 365 -1.36 8.76 -14.41
N LEU A 366 -1.99 9.79 -13.84
CA LEU A 366 -3.18 10.43 -14.43
C LEU A 366 -2.86 11.06 -15.79
N ARG A 367 -1.77 11.86 -15.86
CA ARG A 367 -1.31 12.48 -17.12
C ARG A 367 -0.90 11.44 -18.16
N ALA A 368 -0.36 10.32 -17.71
CA ALA A 368 0.02 9.17 -18.55
C ALA A 368 -1.18 8.31 -18.99
N LYS A 369 -2.40 8.62 -18.53
CA LYS A 369 -3.63 7.81 -18.74
C LYS A 369 -3.48 6.35 -18.31
N LEU A 370 -2.81 6.14 -17.19
CA LEU A 370 -2.61 4.83 -16.56
C LEU A 370 -3.67 4.62 -15.47
N ASP A 371 -4.93 4.57 -15.86
CA ASP A 371 -6.10 4.60 -14.95
C ASP A 371 -6.01 3.57 -13.82
N ALA A 372 -5.59 2.33 -14.11
CA ALA A 372 -5.44 1.30 -13.07
C ALA A 372 -4.37 1.64 -12.03
N LEU A 373 -3.26 2.27 -12.45
CA LEU A 373 -2.22 2.71 -11.52
C LEU A 373 -2.65 3.97 -10.74
N ALA A 374 -3.45 4.86 -11.35
CA ALA A 374 -4.05 5.97 -10.64
C ALA A 374 -4.98 5.49 -9.52
N VAL A 375 -5.83 4.50 -9.83
CA VAL A 375 -6.71 3.85 -8.85
C VAL A 375 -5.92 3.11 -7.77
N LEU A 376 -4.81 2.46 -8.12
CA LEU A 376 -3.90 1.85 -7.16
C LEU A 376 -3.32 2.88 -6.19
N MET A 377 -2.95 4.09 -6.67
CA MET A 377 -2.49 5.17 -5.79
C MET A 377 -3.60 5.63 -4.84
N VAL A 378 -4.85 5.70 -5.29
CA VAL A 378 -6.01 6.00 -4.43
C VAL A 378 -6.16 4.93 -3.34
N ALA A 379 -6.03 3.65 -3.68
CA ALA A 379 -6.06 2.56 -2.70
C ALA A 379 -4.96 2.71 -1.66
N LEU A 380 -3.72 3.00 -2.07
CA LEU A 380 -2.59 3.18 -1.16
C LEU A 380 -2.80 4.37 -0.22
N VAL A 381 -3.30 5.50 -0.72
CA VAL A 381 -3.64 6.67 0.12
C VAL A 381 -4.75 6.31 1.11
N PHE A 382 -5.79 5.60 0.68
CA PHE A 382 -6.87 5.17 1.56
C PHE A 382 -6.38 4.23 2.67
N PHE A 383 -5.56 3.23 2.31
CA PHE A 383 -4.94 2.34 3.31
C PHE A 383 -3.99 3.08 4.24
N SER A 384 -3.28 4.12 3.77
CA SER A 384 -2.39 4.92 4.60
C SER A 384 -3.09 5.64 5.76
N MET A 385 -4.42 5.85 5.66
CA MET A 385 -5.21 6.44 6.73
C MET A 385 -5.46 5.49 7.91
N THR A 386 -5.33 4.18 7.70
CA THR A 386 -5.67 3.15 8.69
C THR A 386 -4.53 2.17 8.97
N HIS A 387 -3.41 2.30 8.25
CA HIS A 387 -2.24 1.44 8.34
C HIS A 387 -0.95 2.20 8.12
N PHE A 388 0.13 1.68 8.72
CA PHE A 388 1.47 2.13 8.43
C PHE A 388 2.03 1.33 7.25
N ILE A 389 2.00 1.92 6.03
CA ILE A 389 2.33 1.21 4.79
C ILE A 389 3.79 1.37 4.32
N PRO A 390 4.62 2.35 4.78
CA PRO A 390 5.94 2.61 4.21
C PRO A 390 6.98 1.49 4.38
N ARG A 391 6.80 0.56 5.31
CA ARG A 391 7.73 -0.55 5.55
C ARG A 391 7.52 -1.77 4.64
N HIS A 392 6.49 -1.77 3.79
CA HIS A 392 6.17 -2.93 2.95
C HIS A 392 6.88 -2.86 1.59
N PRO A 393 7.83 -3.76 1.26
CA PRO A 393 8.57 -3.73 0.00
C PRO A 393 7.68 -3.78 -1.24
N ILE A 394 6.54 -4.48 -1.18
CA ILE A 394 5.58 -4.59 -2.28
C ILE A 394 4.90 -3.24 -2.61
N VAL A 395 4.71 -2.36 -1.61
CA VAL A 395 4.22 -0.98 -1.82
C VAL A 395 5.24 -0.20 -2.64
N TRP A 396 6.52 -0.32 -2.32
CA TRP A 396 7.59 0.37 -3.03
C TRP A 396 7.81 -0.17 -4.44
N PHE A 397 7.59 -1.47 -4.66
CA PHE A 397 7.52 -2.02 -6.02
C PHE A 397 6.40 -1.35 -6.83
N ALA A 398 5.20 -1.21 -6.26
CA ALA A 398 4.07 -0.58 -6.94
C ALA A 398 4.31 0.92 -7.21
N LEU A 399 4.92 1.64 -6.28
CA LEU A 399 5.29 3.05 -6.45
C LEU A 399 6.37 3.22 -7.52
N ALA A 400 7.43 2.40 -7.50
CA ALA A 400 8.49 2.42 -8.50
C ALA A 400 7.97 2.09 -9.89
N LEU A 401 7.14 1.03 -10.01
CA LEU A 401 6.45 0.66 -11.25
C LEU A 401 5.62 1.83 -11.80
N SER A 402 4.78 2.44 -10.95
CA SER A 402 3.91 3.55 -11.33
C SER A 402 4.71 4.77 -11.79
N LEU A 403 5.79 5.07 -11.09
CA LEU A 403 6.69 6.17 -11.42
C LEU A 403 7.39 5.95 -12.76
N ILE A 404 7.97 4.77 -12.98
CA ILE A 404 8.70 4.43 -14.21
C ILE A 404 7.74 4.49 -15.40
N LEU A 405 6.61 3.79 -15.35
CA LEU A 405 5.66 3.75 -16.45
C LEU A 405 5.02 5.12 -16.73
N GLY A 406 4.80 5.91 -15.68
CA GLY A 406 4.30 7.27 -15.83
C GLY A 406 5.29 8.18 -16.53
N LEU A 407 6.59 8.09 -16.20
CA LEU A 407 7.66 8.88 -16.81
C LEU A 407 7.93 8.51 -18.27
N GLU A 408 7.77 7.25 -18.65
CA GLU A 408 7.93 6.81 -20.02
C GLU A 408 6.83 7.35 -20.95
N ARG A 409 5.59 7.45 -20.48
CA ARG A 409 4.44 7.86 -21.28
C ARG A 409 4.27 9.38 -21.38
N VAL A 410 4.81 10.15 -20.44
CA VAL A 410 4.74 11.61 -20.48
C VAL A 410 5.99 12.15 -21.18
N PRO A 411 5.87 12.78 -22.37
CA PRO A 411 7.00 13.36 -23.07
C PRO A 411 7.72 14.40 -22.21
N SER A 412 9.05 14.44 -22.28
CA SER A 412 9.82 15.48 -21.60
C SER A 412 9.53 16.87 -22.17
N PRO A 413 9.52 17.92 -21.33
CA PRO A 413 9.32 19.31 -21.82
C PRO A 413 10.29 19.70 -22.93
N SER A 414 11.51 19.18 -22.92
CA SER A 414 12.53 19.43 -23.95
C SER A 414 12.18 18.87 -25.34
N ALA A 415 11.31 17.84 -25.42
CA ALA A 415 10.86 17.31 -26.72
C ALA A 415 9.78 18.18 -27.38
N ARG A 416 9.20 19.18 -26.66
CA ARG A 416 8.18 20.11 -27.19
C ARG A 416 8.75 21.40 -27.80
N ILE A 417 10.04 21.66 -27.62
CA ILE A 417 10.69 22.88 -28.11
C ILE A 417 11.32 22.66 -29.49
N GLY A 418 11.36 21.45 -29.99
CA GLY A 418 11.97 21.05 -31.27
C GLY A 418 10.99 20.74 -32.42
N THR A 419 9.69 20.99 -32.24
CA THR A 419 8.67 20.89 -33.30
C THR A 419 7.98 22.22 -33.49
#